data_7f1863f34567def54c56d43dff5fe2a3
#
_entry.id   7f1863f34567def54c56d43dff5fe2a3
#
_cell.length_a   1.000
_cell.length_b   1.000
_cell.length_c   1.000
_cell.angle_alpha   90.00
_cell.angle_beta   90.00
_cell.angle_gamma   90.00
#
_symmetry.space_group_name_H-M   'P 1'
#
loop_
_entity.id
_entity.type
_entity.pdbx_description
1 polymer ?
#
loop_
_entity_poly.entity_id
_entity_poly.type
_entity_poly.pdbx_seq_one_letter_code
_entity_poly.pdbx_strand_id
1 'polypeptide(L)'
;ALNSAATTIIINSDEVECPEGKALIVHDCPLDAFNKLILSYRRFEPATMMVSDKADIGEGTIIQPGAFVADKVKIGKNCIIHPNVTIYNHVVIGDNVIIQGGSVIGGDACYFQRRPNGFVKFESCGRVVIEDDVEIGACCCVDIGVTSDTIVGKGTKMDNFVQIGHDAKLGKYCFLGAHASVGGVTRVEDNVSIWAM
;
A
#
# COMPACT_ATOMS: atom_id res chain seq x y z
N ALA A 1 -17.54 -0.20 13.04
CA ALA A 1 -17.95 -0.46 11.66
C ALA A 1 -19.30 0.20 11.34
N LEU A 2 -20.36 -0.01 12.16
CA LEU A 2 -21.71 0.51 11.87
C LEU A 2 -21.77 2.03 11.67
N ASN A 3 -20.94 2.79 12.37
CA ASN A 3 -20.84 4.26 12.28
C ASN A 3 -19.77 4.74 11.29
N SER A 4 -19.15 3.83 10.53
CA SER A 4 -18.16 4.20 9.49
C SER A 4 -18.83 4.70 8.22
N ALA A 5 -18.04 5.23 7.27
CA ALA A 5 -18.52 5.61 5.94
C ALA A 5 -18.80 4.40 5.03
N ALA A 6 -18.51 3.16 5.45
CA ALA A 6 -18.77 1.97 4.65
C ALA A 6 -20.26 1.77 4.43
N THR A 7 -20.65 1.50 3.18
CA THR A 7 -22.04 1.24 2.80
C THR A 7 -22.40 -0.26 2.90
N THR A 8 -21.39 -1.14 2.82
CA THR A 8 -21.57 -2.59 3.00
C THR A 8 -20.65 -3.07 4.10
N ILE A 9 -21.18 -3.83 5.05
CA ILE A 9 -20.47 -4.29 6.25
C ILE A 9 -20.70 -5.79 6.38
N ILE A 10 -19.59 -6.54 6.52
CA ILE A 10 -19.65 -7.97 6.85
C ILE A 10 -19.62 -8.11 8.37
N ILE A 11 -20.57 -8.82 8.93
CA ILE A 11 -20.78 -8.94 10.38
C ILE A 11 -21.11 -10.38 10.74
N ASN A 12 -20.84 -10.76 12.00
CA ASN A 12 -21.13 -12.11 12.51
C ASN A 12 -22.36 -12.19 13.43
N SER A 13 -23.26 -11.24 13.32
CA SER A 13 -24.51 -11.24 14.10
C SER A 13 -25.66 -10.78 13.22
N ASP A 14 -26.77 -11.49 13.31
CA ASP A 14 -28.06 -11.15 12.68
C ASP A 14 -28.99 -10.33 13.61
N GLU A 15 -28.58 -10.18 14.88
CA GLU A 15 -29.34 -9.40 15.87
C GLU A 15 -29.13 -7.88 15.74
N VAL A 16 -28.23 -7.45 14.83
CA VAL A 16 -27.87 -6.04 14.66
C VAL A 16 -28.79 -5.39 13.65
N GLU A 17 -29.48 -4.33 14.05
CA GLU A 17 -30.30 -3.52 13.13
C GLU A 17 -29.40 -2.86 12.06
N CYS A 18 -29.82 -3.00 10.80
CA CYS A 18 -29.09 -2.41 9.69
C CYS A 18 -29.30 -0.90 9.66
N PRO A 19 -28.24 -0.07 9.80
CA PRO A 19 -28.40 1.37 9.73
C PRO A 19 -28.90 1.83 8.36
N GLU A 20 -29.64 2.93 8.31
CA GLU A 20 -30.13 3.52 7.06
C GLU A 20 -28.97 3.78 6.08
N GLY A 21 -29.20 3.47 4.80
CA GLY A 21 -28.21 3.63 3.73
C GLY A 21 -27.06 2.62 3.74
N LYS A 22 -27.16 1.55 4.53
CA LYS A 22 -26.17 0.47 4.60
C LYS A 22 -26.74 -0.88 4.21
N ALA A 23 -25.85 -1.84 3.94
CA ALA A 23 -26.17 -3.25 3.79
C ALA A 23 -25.32 -4.06 4.78
N LEU A 24 -25.91 -5.04 5.44
CA LEU A 24 -25.22 -6.00 6.29
C LEU A 24 -25.16 -7.36 5.58
N ILE A 25 -23.97 -7.94 5.52
CA ILE A 25 -23.75 -9.34 5.09
C ILE A 25 -23.43 -10.13 6.35
N VAL A 26 -24.34 -11.00 6.78
CA VAL A 26 -24.13 -11.85 7.93
C VAL A 26 -23.35 -13.11 7.53
N HIS A 27 -22.25 -13.35 8.22
CA HIS A 27 -21.41 -14.54 7.99
C HIS A 27 -20.70 -14.90 9.30
N ASP A 28 -20.66 -16.18 9.66
CA ASP A 28 -20.07 -16.68 10.92
C ASP A 28 -18.63 -16.20 11.13
N CYS A 29 -17.87 -16.09 10.04
CA CYS A 29 -16.51 -15.55 10.05
C CYS A 29 -16.37 -14.42 9.01
N PRO A 30 -16.51 -13.14 9.41
CA PRO A 30 -16.38 -11.99 8.50
C PRO A 30 -15.07 -11.93 7.73
N LEU A 31 -13.95 -12.33 8.35
CA LEU A 31 -12.65 -12.37 7.67
C LEU A 31 -12.63 -13.36 6.52
N ASP A 32 -13.22 -14.56 6.68
CA ASP A 32 -13.25 -15.56 5.61
C ASP A 32 -14.11 -15.10 4.44
N ALA A 33 -15.24 -14.47 4.74
CA ALA A 33 -16.11 -13.87 3.73
C ALA A 33 -15.38 -12.74 2.99
N PHE A 34 -14.69 -11.85 3.72
CA PHE A 34 -13.89 -10.77 3.15
C PHE A 34 -12.79 -11.34 2.24
N ASN A 35 -11.98 -12.26 2.73
CA ASN A 35 -10.89 -12.86 1.95
C ASN A 35 -11.40 -13.54 0.68
N LYS A 36 -12.51 -14.30 0.78
CA LYS A 36 -13.15 -14.93 -0.38
C LYS A 36 -13.58 -13.89 -1.43
N LEU A 37 -14.13 -12.77 -0.98
CA LEU A 37 -14.53 -11.68 -1.85
C LEU A 37 -13.29 -11.08 -2.54
N ILE A 38 -12.25 -10.72 -1.78
CA ILE A 38 -11.03 -10.13 -2.34
C ILE A 38 -10.39 -11.06 -3.38
N LEU A 39 -10.20 -12.33 -3.05
CA LEU A 39 -9.60 -13.33 -3.95
C LEU A 39 -10.45 -13.59 -5.21
N SER A 40 -11.73 -13.24 -5.21
CA SER A 40 -12.58 -13.40 -6.40
C SER A 40 -12.21 -12.42 -7.53
N TYR A 41 -11.70 -11.23 -7.22
CA TYR A 41 -11.34 -10.20 -8.19
C TYR A 41 -9.88 -9.70 -8.13
N ARG A 42 -9.12 -10.02 -7.09
CA ARG A 42 -7.68 -9.77 -6.96
C ARG A 42 -6.90 -11.09 -6.93
N ARG A 43 -7.01 -11.87 -7.99
CA ARG A 43 -6.22 -13.09 -8.12
C ARG A 43 -4.77 -12.75 -8.40
N PHE A 44 -3.87 -13.59 -7.90
CA PHE A 44 -2.46 -13.52 -8.28
C PHE A 44 -2.32 -13.83 -9.78
N GLU A 45 -1.72 -12.92 -10.51
CA GLU A 45 -1.37 -13.07 -11.93
C GLU A 45 0.15 -13.04 -12.05
N PRO A 46 0.80 -14.10 -12.59
CA PRO A 46 2.26 -14.10 -12.74
C PRO A 46 2.68 -13.06 -13.77
N ALA A 47 3.73 -12.29 -13.42
CA ALA A 47 4.35 -11.37 -14.37
C ALA A 47 5.13 -12.13 -15.45
N THR A 48 5.12 -11.60 -16.66
CA THR A 48 5.83 -12.19 -17.82
C THR A 48 7.02 -11.33 -18.27
N MET A 49 7.19 -10.13 -17.71
CA MET A 49 8.26 -9.19 -18.05
C MET A 49 8.65 -8.32 -16.85
N MET A 50 9.82 -7.69 -16.91
CA MET A 50 10.33 -6.84 -15.81
C MET A 50 9.54 -5.53 -15.68
N VAL A 51 9.20 -4.91 -16.78
CA VAL A 51 8.33 -3.72 -16.79
C VAL A 51 7.11 -4.07 -17.62
N SER A 52 5.95 -4.06 -16.98
CA SER A 52 4.69 -4.43 -17.64
C SER A 52 4.31 -3.42 -18.73
N ASP A 53 3.84 -3.91 -19.85
CA ASP A 53 3.22 -3.13 -20.93
C ASP A 53 1.84 -2.56 -20.57
N LYS A 54 1.27 -3.02 -19.46
CA LYS A 54 0.02 -2.49 -18.86
C LYS A 54 0.27 -1.44 -17.77
N ALA A 55 1.54 -1.09 -17.51
CA ALA A 55 1.88 0.02 -16.64
C ALA A 55 1.74 1.35 -17.41
N ASP A 56 1.18 2.35 -16.75
CA ASP A 56 1.06 3.73 -17.27
C ASP A 56 2.25 4.54 -16.75
N ILE A 57 3.17 4.92 -17.64
CA ILE A 57 4.43 5.57 -17.28
C ILE A 57 4.49 6.94 -17.96
N GLY A 58 4.59 7.98 -17.13
CA GLY A 58 4.63 9.37 -17.58
C GLY A 58 5.91 9.75 -18.32
N GLU A 59 5.79 10.80 -19.12
CA GLU A 59 6.88 11.34 -19.93
C GLU A 59 8.09 11.73 -19.08
N GLY A 60 9.30 11.49 -19.56
CA GLY A 60 10.55 11.84 -18.89
C GLY A 60 10.91 10.91 -17.72
N THR A 61 10.09 9.92 -17.40
CA THR A 61 10.40 8.95 -16.34
C THR A 61 11.43 7.94 -16.80
N ILE A 62 12.44 7.71 -15.95
CA ILE A 62 13.56 6.81 -16.19
C ILE A 62 13.41 5.59 -15.29
N ILE A 63 13.34 4.42 -15.89
CA ILE A 63 13.37 3.13 -15.19
C ILE A 63 14.70 2.46 -15.47
N GLN A 64 15.51 2.26 -14.43
CA GLN A 64 16.83 1.68 -14.53
C GLN A 64 16.78 0.15 -14.70
N PRO A 65 17.80 -0.48 -15.31
CA PRO A 65 17.87 -1.93 -15.46
C PRO A 65 17.73 -2.67 -14.12
N GLY A 66 16.99 -3.79 -14.15
CA GLY A 66 16.72 -4.61 -12.97
C GLY A 66 15.54 -4.16 -12.12
N ALA A 67 14.95 -3.01 -12.41
CA ALA A 67 13.69 -2.62 -11.76
C ALA A 67 12.52 -3.47 -12.27
N PHE A 68 11.62 -3.85 -11.36
CA PHE A 68 10.38 -4.56 -11.67
C PHE A 68 9.18 -3.63 -11.48
N VAL A 69 8.34 -3.52 -12.51
CA VAL A 69 7.11 -2.73 -12.49
C VAL A 69 5.95 -3.63 -12.94
N ALA A 70 5.05 -3.92 -12.02
CA ALA A 70 3.95 -4.84 -12.25
C ALA A 70 2.80 -4.22 -13.07
N ASP A 71 1.79 -5.05 -13.37
CA ASP A 71 0.57 -4.63 -14.06
C ASP A 71 -0.19 -3.56 -13.26
N LYS A 72 -0.89 -2.68 -13.99
CA LYS A 72 -1.78 -1.65 -13.39
C LYS A 72 -1.07 -0.66 -12.46
N VAL A 73 0.26 -0.56 -12.54
CA VAL A 73 1.04 0.50 -11.89
C VAL A 73 0.86 1.79 -12.69
N LYS A 74 0.77 2.93 -11.97
CA LYS A 74 0.80 4.26 -12.57
C LYS A 74 1.99 5.02 -12.02
N ILE A 75 2.84 5.55 -12.89
CA ILE A 75 3.99 6.38 -12.53
C ILE A 75 3.86 7.70 -13.28
N GLY A 76 3.95 8.80 -12.55
CA GLY A 76 3.89 10.15 -13.10
C GLY A 76 5.10 10.50 -13.95
N LYS A 77 5.29 11.80 -14.22
CA LYS A 77 6.34 12.34 -15.08
C LYS A 77 7.64 12.56 -14.32
N ASN A 78 8.76 12.56 -15.05
CA ASN A 78 10.10 12.91 -14.57
C ASN A 78 10.54 12.13 -13.32
N CYS A 79 10.04 10.90 -13.12
CA CYS A 79 10.45 10.04 -12.03
C CYS A 79 11.78 9.33 -12.33
N ILE A 80 12.50 8.93 -11.29
CA ILE A 80 13.71 8.11 -11.39
C ILE A 80 13.51 6.87 -10.53
N ILE A 81 13.40 5.72 -11.18
CA ILE A 81 13.29 4.41 -10.55
C ILE A 81 14.65 3.71 -10.69
N HIS A 82 15.38 3.59 -9.59
CA HIS A 82 16.74 3.05 -9.55
C HIS A 82 16.78 1.52 -9.75
N PRO A 83 17.98 0.92 -9.95
CA PRO A 83 18.10 -0.51 -10.18
C PRO A 83 17.52 -1.34 -9.03
N ASN A 84 16.92 -2.48 -9.36
CA ASN A 84 16.36 -3.45 -8.40
C ASN A 84 15.23 -2.90 -7.50
N VAL A 85 14.60 -1.82 -7.87
CA VAL A 85 13.34 -1.38 -7.25
C VAL A 85 12.23 -2.32 -7.69
N THR A 86 11.36 -2.73 -6.75
CA THR A 86 10.18 -3.55 -7.03
C THR A 86 8.92 -2.75 -6.77
N ILE A 87 8.08 -2.59 -7.80
CA ILE A 87 6.79 -1.89 -7.72
C ILE A 87 5.69 -2.88 -8.06
N TYR A 88 4.89 -3.23 -7.04
CA TYR A 88 3.79 -4.20 -7.19
C TYR A 88 2.53 -3.60 -7.80
N ASN A 89 1.58 -4.46 -8.14
CA ASN A 89 0.33 -4.09 -8.80
C ASN A 89 -0.46 -3.01 -8.05
N HIS A 90 -1.12 -2.15 -8.80
CA HIS A 90 -2.00 -1.08 -8.29
C HIS A 90 -1.30 0.06 -7.53
N VAL A 91 0.02 0.11 -7.51
CA VAL A 91 0.76 1.26 -6.96
C VAL A 91 0.53 2.48 -7.86
N VAL A 92 0.35 3.64 -7.22
CA VAL A 92 0.24 4.94 -7.89
C VAL A 92 1.35 5.85 -7.40
N ILE A 93 2.14 6.39 -8.31
CA ILE A 93 3.28 7.27 -8.06
C ILE A 93 3.03 8.58 -8.81
N GLY A 94 3.17 9.70 -8.10
CA GLY A 94 3.05 11.05 -8.67
C GLY A 94 4.24 11.46 -9.50
N ASP A 95 4.35 12.77 -9.76
CA ASP A 95 5.40 13.35 -10.57
C ASP A 95 6.70 13.63 -9.75
N ASN A 96 7.86 13.64 -10.42
CA ASN A 96 9.17 13.97 -9.84
C ASN A 96 9.59 13.09 -8.66
N VAL A 97 9.14 11.84 -8.60
CA VAL A 97 9.46 10.91 -7.53
C VAL A 97 10.78 10.20 -7.82
N ILE A 98 11.62 10.05 -6.79
CA ILE A 98 12.87 9.29 -6.85
C ILE A 98 12.76 8.10 -5.90
N ILE A 99 13.05 6.88 -6.39
CA ILE A 99 13.07 5.67 -5.58
C ILE A 99 14.42 5.00 -5.73
N GLN A 100 15.19 4.93 -4.63
CA GLN A 100 16.52 4.34 -4.61
C GLN A 100 16.49 2.80 -4.63
N GLY A 101 17.63 2.24 -5.04
CA GLY A 101 17.74 0.81 -5.35
C GLY A 101 17.38 -0.14 -4.20
N GLY A 102 16.80 -1.27 -4.55
CA GLY A 102 16.40 -2.32 -3.62
C GLY A 102 15.11 -2.03 -2.83
N SER A 103 14.48 -0.89 -3.04
CA SER A 103 13.21 -0.55 -2.35
C SER A 103 12.04 -1.31 -2.94
N VAL A 104 11.09 -1.68 -2.08
CA VAL A 104 9.89 -2.46 -2.40
C VAL A 104 8.65 -1.63 -2.12
N ILE A 105 7.87 -1.34 -3.14
CA ILE A 105 6.66 -0.53 -3.06
C ILE A 105 5.44 -1.39 -3.37
N GLY A 106 4.51 -1.46 -2.42
CA GLY A 106 3.29 -2.24 -2.55
C GLY A 106 3.46 -3.72 -2.22
N GLY A 107 4.53 -4.08 -1.50
CA GLY A 107 4.67 -5.42 -0.92
C GLY A 107 3.49 -5.75 -0.01
N ASP A 108 3.16 -7.04 0.12
CA ASP A 108 1.96 -7.45 0.84
C ASP A 108 2.11 -7.23 2.35
N ALA A 109 1.03 -6.80 2.98
CA ALA A 109 1.00 -6.53 4.41
C ALA A 109 1.18 -7.80 5.25
N CYS A 110 2.01 -7.74 6.29
CA CYS A 110 2.14 -8.80 7.27
C CYS A 110 0.99 -8.73 8.29
N TYR A 111 -0.24 -8.96 7.83
CA TYR A 111 -1.44 -8.85 8.66
C TYR A 111 -2.19 -10.18 8.72
N PHE A 112 -2.21 -10.78 9.92
CA PHE A 112 -2.73 -12.13 10.15
C PHE A 112 -3.61 -12.18 11.40
N GLN A 113 -4.70 -12.94 11.33
CA GLN A 113 -5.49 -13.32 12.50
C GLN A 113 -4.99 -14.65 13.06
N ARG A 114 -4.70 -14.70 14.36
CA ARG A 114 -4.40 -15.98 15.06
C ARG A 114 -5.68 -16.79 15.21
N ARG A 115 -5.59 -18.07 14.89
CA ARG A 115 -6.65 -19.08 15.10
C ARG A 115 -6.07 -20.30 15.80
N PRO A 116 -6.89 -21.21 16.33
CA PRO A 116 -6.40 -22.42 16.99
C PRO A 116 -5.43 -23.24 16.15
N ASN A 117 -5.62 -23.26 14.84
CA ASN A 117 -4.82 -24.05 13.89
C ASN A 117 -3.71 -23.24 13.19
N GLY A 118 -3.36 -22.04 13.68
CA GLY A 118 -2.29 -21.22 13.10
C GLY A 118 -2.72 -19.79 12.78
N PHE A 119 -2.24 -19.26 11.66
CA PHE A 119 -2.54 -17.90 11.23
C PHE A 119 -3.34 -17.91 9.92
N VAL A 120 -4.33 -17.05 9.85
CA VAL A 120 -5.07 -16.77 8.61
C VAL A 120 -4.73 -15.35 8.17
N LYS A 121 -4.27 -15.22 6.94
CA LYS A 121 -3.94 -13.94 6.33
C LYS A 121 -5.19 -13.08 6.18
N PHE A 122 -5.03 -11.77 6.34
CA PHE A 122 -5.99 -10.78 5.91
C PHE A 122 -5.59 -10.32 4.50
N GLU A 123 -6.39 -10.64 3.49
CA GLU A 123 -6.06 -10.32 2.11
C GLU A 123 -6.13 -8.81 1.85
N SER A 124 -5.13 -8.30 1.14
CA SER A 124 -5.00 -6.86 0.88
C SER A 124 -5.82 -6.44 -0.35
N CYS A 125 -6.59 -5.36 -0.23
CA CYS A 125 -7.35 -4.78 -1.34
C CYS A 125 -7.14 -3.28 -1.55
N GLY A 126 -6.35 -2.65 -0.71
CA GLY A 126 -5.93 -1.25 -0.86
C GLY A 126 -4.84 -1.07 -1.93
N ARG A 127 -4.16 0.05 -1.89
CA ARG A 127 -3.08 0.43 -2.79
C ARG A 127 -1.95 1.07 -2.01
N VAL A 128 -0.85 1.37 -2.70
CA VAL A 128 0.11 2.39 -2.27
C VAL A 128 -0.06 3.62 -3.16
N VAL A 129 -0.08 4.78 -2.54
CA VAL A 129 -0.08 6.08 -3.24
C VAL A 129 1.12 6.87 -2.76
N ILE A 130 2.07 7.12 -3.65
CA ILE A 130 3.21 8.03 -3.44
C ILE A 130 2.86 9.34 -4.16
N GLU A 131 2.75 10.42 -3.41
CA GLU A 131 2.44 11.72 -4.01
C GLU A 131 3.68 12.35 -4.67
N ASP A 132 3.51 13.56 -5.29
CA ASP A 132 4.58 14.23 -6.02
C ASP A 132 5.79 14.60 -5.15
N ASP A 133 6.95 14.75 -5.77
CA ASP A 133 8.18 15.27 -5.18
C ASP A 133 8.71 14.43 -3.99
N VAL A 134 8.25 13.19 -3.84
CA VAL A 134 8.71 12.25 -2.79
C VAL A 134 10.06 11.66 -3.19
N GLU A 135 10.94 11.46 -2.19
CA GLU A 135 12.17 10.72 -2.37
C GLU A 135 12.26 9.58 -1.35
N ILE A 136 12.49 8.36 -1.84
CA ILE A 136 12.55 7.13 -1.06
C ILE A 136 13.98 6.58 -1.14
N GLY A 137 14.65 6.46 0.00
CA GLY A 137 15.98 5.90 0.16
C GLY A 137 16.08 4.44 -0.26
N ALA A 138 17.27 3.87 -0.16
CA ALA A 138 17.53 2.50 -0.56
C ALA A 138 16.95 1.48 0.44
N CYS A 139 16.54 0.32 -0.07
CA CYS A 139 16.04 -0.80 0.74
C CYS A 139 14.87 -0.42 1.66
N CYS A 140 14.05 0.54 1.27
CA CYS A 140 12.81 0.88 1.96
C CYS A 140 11.68 -0.07 1.57
N CYS A 141 10.73 -0.27 2.50
CA CYS A 141 9.52 -1.03 2.24
C CYS A 141 8.28 -0.17 2.51
N VAL A 142 7.37 -0.13 1.55
CA VAL A 142 6.05 0.49 1.71
C VAL A 142 5.00 -0.56 1.44
N ASP A 143 4.31 -1.01 2.50
CA ASP A 143 3.32 -2.08 2.39
C ASP A 143 2.05 -1.60 1.72
N ILE A 144 1.43 -2.48 0.95
CA ILE A 144 0.10 -2.22 0.37
C ILE A 144 -0.93 -2.07 1.49
N GLY A 145 -1.91 -1.21 1.29
CA GLY A 145 -3.03 -1.12 2.23
C GLY A 145 -3.89 -2.38 2.26
N VAL A 146 -4.28 -2.83 3.43
CA VAL A 146 -5.16 -3.99 3.59
C VAL A 146 -6.59 -3.63 3.20
N THR A 147 -7.12 -2.54 3.74
CA THR A 147 -8.50 -2.10 3.51
C THR A 147 -8.61 -0.69 2.95
N SER A 148 -7.53 0.08 2.99
CA SER A 148 -7.46 1.44 2.46
C SER A 148 -6.11 1.67 1.76
N ASP A 149 -5.84 2.87 1.25
CA ASP A 149 -4.55 3.17 0.66
C ASP A 149 -3.50 3.43 1.76
N THR A 150 -2.28 2.91 1.58
CA THR A 150 -1.08 3.42 2.26
C THR A 150 -0.61 4.65 1.48
N ILE A 151 -0.41 5.77 2.15
CA ILE A 151 -0.13 7.06 1.49
C ILE A 151 1.18 7.64 1.99
N VAL A 152 2.04 8.06 1.07
CA VAL A 152 3.22 8.90 1.35
C VAL A 152 2.96 10.27 0.73
N GLY A 153 2.75 11.27 1.59
CA GLY A 153 2.36 12.61 1.19
C GLY A 153 3.47 13.37 0.45
N LYS A 154 3.04 14.35 -0.34
CA LYS A 154 3.87 15.15 -1.22
C LYS A 154 5.13 15.70 -0.53
N GLY A 155 6.26 15.62 -1.23
CA GLY A 155 7.54 16.21 -0.78
C GLY A 155 8.20 15.49 0.39
N THR A 156 7.64 14.39 0.88
CA THR A 156 8.22 13.57 1.96
C THR A 156 9.54 12.96 1.53
N LYS A 157 10.51 12.93 2.45
CA LYS A 157 11.84 12.34 2.25
C LYS A 157 12.04 11.20 3.24
N MET A 158 12.42 10.05 2.73
CA MET A 158 12.69 8.84 3.49
C MET A 158 14.13 8.44 3.28
N ASP A 159 14.89 8.30 4.35
CA ASP A 159 16.25 7.76 4.31
C ASP A 159 16.21 6.23 4.13
N ASN A 160 17.36 5.58 4.12
CA ASN A 160 17.49 4.16 3.83
C ASN A 160 16.84 3.28 4.90
N PHE A 161 16.34 2.10 4.50
CA PHE A 161 15.75 1.07 5.39
C PHE A 161 14.51 1.54 6.16
N VAL A 162 13.78 2.51 5.66
CA VAL A 162 12.51 2.93 6.26
C VAL A 162 11.41 1.93 5.94
N GLN A 163 10.59 1.58 6.95
CA GLN A 163 9.39 0.75 6.80
C GLN A 163 8.13 1.58 6.99
N ILE A 164 7.21 1.52 6.03
CA ILE A 164 5.86 2.07 6.14
C ILE A 164 4.86 0.92 6.08
N GLY A 165 4.17 0.69 7.19
CA GLY A 165 3.18 -0.38 7.32
C GLY A 165 1.88 -0.07 6.58
N HIS A 166 1.08 -1.12 6.39
CA HIS A 166 -0.19 -1.08 5.65
C HIS A 166 -1.18 -0.04 6.19
N ASP A 167 -1.95 0.56 5.29
CA ASP A 167 -2.97 1.58 5.62
C ASP A 167 -2.42 2.83 6.35
N ALA A 168 -1.08 2.97 6.50
CA ALA A 168 -0.47 4.16 7.10
C ALA A 168 -0.64 5.37 6.18
N LYS A 169 -0.78 6.54 6.78
CA LYS A 169 -0.95 7.81 6.05
C LYS A 169 0.06 8.82 6.56
N LEU A 170 1.09 9.07 5.76
CA LEU A 170 2.06 10.13 6.01
C LEU A 170 1.56 11.40 5.34
N GLY A 171 1.60 12.50 6.09
CA GLY A 171 1.36 13.84 5.60
C GLY A 171 2.45 14.33 4.65
N LYS A 172 2.34 15.60 4.28
CA LYS A 172 3.26 16.25 3.35
C LYS A 172 4.52 16.72 4.05
N TYR A 173 5.63 16.76 3.30
CA TYR A 173 6.90 17.31 3.74
C TYR A 173 7.44 16.68 5.04
N CYS A 174 7.14 15.40 5.26
CA CYS A 174 7.73 14.65 6.36
C CYS A 174 9.18 14.26 6.06
N PHE A 175 9.96 14.05 7.11
CA PHE A 175 11.31 13.50 7.03
C PHE A 175 11.42 12.26 7.92
N LEU A 176 11.86 11.14 7.34
CA LEU A 176 12.07 9.89 8.06
C LEU A 176 13.54 9.49 7.95
N GLY A 177 14.24 9.50 9.07
CA GLY A 177 15.64 9.06 9.16
C GLY A 177 15.81 7.55 8.98
N ALA A 178 17.04 7.12 8.77
CA ALA A 178 17.36 5.73 8.50
C ALA A 178 16.81 4.77 9.57
N HIS A 179 16.29 3.63 9.13
CA HIS A 179 15.64 2.60 9.95
C HIS A 179 14.38 3.05 10.70
N ALA A 180 13.83 4.23 10.44
CA ALA A 180 12.54 4.62 11.02
C ALA A 180 11.44 3.64 10.56
N SER A 181 10.51 3.34 11.46
CA SER A 181 9.38 2.46 11.17
C SER A 181 8.06 3.11 11.58
N VAL A 182 7.12 3.15 10.64
CA VAL A 182 5.74 3.60 10.86
C VAL A 182 4.84 2.38 10.77
N GLY A 183 4.23 2.01 11.90
CA GLY A 183 3.35 0.85 11.98
C GLY A 183 2.08 1.01 11.14
N GLY A 184 1.41 -0.11 10.86
CA GLY A 184 0.16 -0.11 10.09
C GLY A 184 -0.93 0.77 10.71
N VAL A 185 -1.77 1.37 9.85
CA VAL A 185 -2.91 2.24 10.22
C VAL A 185 -2.50 3.55 10.93
N THR A 186 -1.20 3.82 11.08
CA THR A 186 -0.68 5.03 11.72
C THR A 186 -0.94 6.25 10.83
N ARG A 187 -1.31 7.36 11.46
CA ARG A 187 -1.39 8.66 10.81
C ARG A 187 -0.28 9.58 11.32
N VAL A 188 0.49 10.12 10.38
CA VAL A 188 1.52 11.14 10.62
C VAL A 188 1.06 12.41 9.93
N GLU A 189 1.00 13.52 10.65
CA GLU A 189 0.56 14.80 10.11
C GLU A 189 1.66 15.45 9.25
N ASP A 190 1.37 16.60 8.61
CA ASP A 190 2.31 17.32 7.77
C ASP A 190 3.54 17.83 8.55
N ASN A 191 4.70 17.93 7.89
CA ASN A 191 5.94 18.51 8.42
C ASN A 191 6.52 17.81 9.66
N VAL A 192 6.20 16.53 9.86
CA VAL A 192 6.76 15.74 10.95
C VAL A 192 8.14 15.18 10.58
N SER A 193 9.09 15.23 11.53
CA SER A 193 10.40 14.58 11.40
C SER A 193 10.50 13.43 12.40
N ILE A 194 10.79 12.23 11.89
CA ILE A 194 11.09 11.02 12.66
C ILE A 194 12.56 10.73 12.44
N TRP A 195 13.38 10.90 13.48
CA TRP A 195 14.83 10.71 13.38
C TRP A 195 15.22 9.22 13.32
N ALA A 196 16.43 8.99 12.85
CA ALA A 196 17.01 7.64 12.77
C ALA A 196 17.06 6.95 14.15
N MET A 197 16.86 5.64 14.12
CA MET A 197 16.99 4.79 15.32
C MET A 197 18.37 4.20 15.42
#